data_4323d0ec8af8f08469a774bd208702aa
#
_entry.id   4323d0ec8af8f08469a774bd208702aa
#
_cell.length_a   1.000
_cell.length_b   1.000
_cell.length_c   1.000
_cell.angle_alpha   90.00
_cell.angle_beta   90.00
_cell.angle_gamma   90.00
#
_symmetry.space_group_name_H-M   'P 1'
#
loop_
_entity.id
_entity.type
_entity.pdbx_description
1 polymer ?
#
loop_
_entity_poly.entity_id
_entity_poly.type
_entity_poly.pdbx_seq_one_letter_code
_entity_poly.pdbx_strand_id
1 'polypeptide(L)'
;DVEKNLASAQLSVEQAQRNYDDAADMQNVRTRISGEVSSFAVASGDAVQAGQTVATIRDNSMMLLAVDFPAAEAQSFVAGQAAQVMPDTTFETLNGTIRSVSGADPAGDASLMTCTVTLAVPNAGSLTTAQAAVAQVNGVSSLNSAHFTYQREETVVAAASGTVSE
;
A
#
# COMPACT_ATOMS: atom_id res chain seq x y z
N ASP A 1 -41.74 16.02 -32.93
CA ASP A 1 -40.75 17.05 -32.60
C ASP A 1 -40.71 17.41 -31.11
N VAL A 2 -41.88 17.44 -30.42
CA VAL A 2 -41.96 17.72 -28.98
C VAL A 2 -41.26 16.63 -28.15
N GLU A 3 -41.41 15.37 -28.51
CA GLU A 3 -40.75 14.24 -27.83
C GLU A 3 -39.21 14.30 -27.95
N LYS A 4 -38.72 14.69 -29.14
CA LYS A 4 -37.28 14.89 -29.34
C LYS A 4 -36.72 16.04 -28.53
N ASN A 5 -37.48 17.13 -28.41
CA ASN A 5 -37.09 18.28 -27.61
C ASN A 5 -37.11 17.93 -26.11
N LEU A 6 -38.08 17.15 -25.67
CA LEU A 6 -38.17 16.68 -24.29
C LEU A 6 -36.99 15.76 -23.96
N ALA A 7 -36.67 14.79 -24.84
CA ALA A 7 -35.55 13.90 -24.64
C ALA A 7 -34.19 14.64 -24.59
N SER A 8 -34.04 15.67 -25.49
CA SER A 8 -32.85 16.53 -25.49
C SER A 8 -32.73 17.36 -24.22
N ALA A 9 -33.85 17.90 -23.73
CA ALA A 9 -33.86 18.62 -22.45
C ALA A 9 -33.55 17.75 -21.26
N GLN A 10 -34.11 16.55 -21.22
CA GLN A 10 -33.78 15.57 -20.17
C GLN A 10 -32.29 15.20 -20.17
N LEU A 11 -31.71 14.94 -21.35
CA LEU A 11 -30.28 14.63 -21.46
C LEU A 11 -29.41 15.79 -20.96
N SER A 12 -29.80 17.02 -21.27
CA SER A 12 -29.10 18.24 -20.83
C SER A 12 -29.17 18.39 -19.28
N VAL A 13 -30.30 18.08 -18.68
CA VAL A 13 -30.48 18.12 -17.22
C VAL A 13 -29.62 17.05 -16.55
N GLU A 14 -29.64 15.82 -17.08
CA GLU A 14 -28.79 14.74 -16.55
C GLU A 14 -27.29 15.08 -16.66
N GLN A 15 -26.89 15.73 -17.74
CA GLN A 15 -25.50 16.13 -17.90
C GLN A 15 -25.12 17.25 -16.94
N ALA A 16 -26.01 18.23 -16.76
CA ALA A 16 -25.81 19.29 -15.77
C ALA A 16 -25.74 18.73 -14.34
N GLN A 17 -26.59 17.75 -14.01
CA GLN A 17 -26.57 17.10 -12.70
C GLN A 17 -25.25 16.34 -12.47
N ARG A 18 -24.78 15.57 -13.44
CA ARG A 18 -23.48 14.88 -13.35
C ARG A 18 -22.34 15.88 -13.16
N ASN A 19 -22.31 16.95 -13.92
CA ASN A 19 -21.29 17.98 -13.78
C ASN A 19 -21.32 18.66 -12.40
N TYR A 20 -22.51 18.84 -11.83
CA TYR A 20 -22.66 19.36 -10.47
C TYR A 20 -22.16 18.38 -9.42
N ASP A 21 -22.53 17.10 -9.54
CA ASP A 21 -22.11 16.04 -8.62
C ASP A 21 -20.58 15.85 -8.67
N ASP A 22 -20.00 15.84 -9.87
CA ASP A 22 -18.54 15.78 -10.06
C ASP A 22 -17.84 16.98 -9.42
N ALA A 23 -18.39 18.18 -9.59
CA ALA A 23 -17.84 19.41 -8.99
C ALA A 23 -17.95 19.40 -7.45
N ALA A 24 -19.04 18.86 -6.90
CA ALA A 24 -19.24 18.70 -5.47
C ALA A 24 -18.27 17.67 -4.88
N ASP A 25 -18.04 16.56 -5.59
CA ASP A 25 -17.07 15.54 -5.16
C ASP A 25 -15.62 16.06 -5.19
N MET A 26 -15.28 16.95 -6.14
CA MET A 26 -13.96 17.58 -6.19
C MET A 26 -13.65 18.50 -5.00
N GLN A 27 -14.68 18.98 -4.28
CA GLN A 27 -14.49 19.76 -3.05
C GLN A 27 -14.08 18.91 -1.86
N ASN A 28 -14.33 17.61 -1.92
CA ASN A 28 -14.00 16.69 -0.84
C ASN A 28 -12.80 15.82 -1.24
N VAL A 29 -11.70 16.02 -0.54
CA VAL A 29 -10.52 15.13 -0.68
C VAL A 29 -10.76 13.86 0.09
N ARG A 30 -10.78 12.71 -0.61
CA ARG A 30 -11.02 11.39 -0.03
C ARG A 30 -9.88 10.44 -0.32
N THR A 31 -9.60 9.55 0.63
CA THR A 31 -8.68 8.43 0.44
C THR A 31 -9.44 7.15 0.07
N ARG A 32 -8.78 6.25 -0.64
CA ARG A 32 -9.28 4.92 -1.00
C ARG A 32 -8.76 3.83 -0.08
N ILE A 33 -7.82 4.15 0.80
CA ILE A 33 -7.29 3.23 1.78
C ILE A 33 -7.65 3.66 3.19
N SER A 34 -7.82 2.68 4.07
CA SER A 34 -7.90 2.91 5.50
C SER A 34 -6.50 2.84 6.09
N GLY A 35 -6.19 3.70 7.04
CA GLY A 35 -4.87 3.72 7.64
C GLY A 35 -4.63 4.95 8.50
N GLU A 36 -3.39 5.16 8.86
CA GLU A 36 -2.93 6.29 9.62
C GLU A 36 -2.45 7.42 8.69
N VAL A 37 -2.82 8.66 9.00
CA VAL A 37 -2.29 9.83 8.31
C VAL A 37 -0.85 10.04 8.77
N SER A 38 0.08 9.80 7.87
CA SER A 38 1.52 9.93 8.14
C SER A 38 1.97 11.38 8.13
N SER A 39 1.40 12.19 7.26
CA SER A 39 1.72 13.61 7.16
C SER A 39 0.60 14.39 6.49
N PHE A 40 0.41 15.62 6.96
CA PHE A 40 -0.34 16.65 6.24
C PHE A 40 0.65 17.63 5.62
N ALA A 41 0.49 17.91 4.34
CA ALA A 41 1.31 18.89 3.60
C ALA A 41 0.67 20.27 3.56
N VAL A 42 -0.56 20.41 4.08
CA VAL A 42 -1.36 21.63 4.05
C VAL A 42 -2.07 21.84 5.38
N ALA A 43 -2.39 23.11 5.69
CA ALA A 43 -3.16 23.51 6.84
C ALA A 43 -4.46 24.21 6.42
N SER A 44 -5.41 24.34 7.36
CA SER A 44 -6.62 25.12 7.12
C SER A 44 -6.27 26.56 6.78
N GLY A 45 -6.85 27.08 5.69
CA GLY A 45 -6.57 28.39 5.11
C GLY A 45 -5.54 28.42 3.99
N ASP A 46 -4.79 27.32 3.78
CA ASP A 46 -3.81 27.24 2.70
C ASP A 46 -4.47 27.18 1.32
N ALA A 47 -3.87 27.84 0.34
CA ALA A 47 -4.24 27.70 -1.06
C ALA A 47 -3.58 26.46 -1.66
N VAL A 48 -4.36 25.62 -2.30
CA VAL A 48 -3.90 24.41 -2.99
C VAL A 48 -4.21 24.46 -4.47
N GLN A 49 -3.40 23.78 -5.25
CA GLN A 49 -3.61 23.58 -6.67
C GLN A 49 -4.05 22.14 -6.96
N ALA A 50 -4.81 21.96 -8.04
CA ALA A 50 -5.17 20.62 -8.52
C ALA A 50 -3.90 19.77 -8.72
N GLY A 51 -3.90 18.54 -8.19
CA GLY A 51 -2.73 17.63 -8.21
C GLY A 51 -1.71 17.86 -7.11
N GLN A 52 -1.86 18.90 -6.28
CA GLN A 52 -0.96 19.13 -5.14
C GLN A 52 -1.20 18.10 -4.05
N THR A 53 -0.11 17.54 -3.48
CA THR A 53 -0.19 16.62 -2.35
C THR A 53 -0.75 17.33 -1.11
N VAL A 54 -1.77 16.73 -0.52
CA VAL A 54 -2.46 17.22 0.67
C VAL A 54 -2.08 16.41 1.90
N ALA A 55 -2.05 15.09 1.75
CA ALA A 55 -1.72 14.17 2.84
C ALA A 55 -1.11 12.88 2.30
N THR A 56 -0.43 12.15 3.18
CA THR A 56 0.00 10.77 2.92
C THR A 56 -0.63 9.86 3.96
N ILE A 57 -1.28 8.80 3.50
CA ILE A 57 -1.93 7.79 4.33
C ILE A 57 -1.21 6.47 4.16
N ARG A 58 -0.99 5.76 5.26
CA ARG A 58 -0.30 4.48 5.31
C ARG A 58 -1.16 3.45 6.01
N ASP A 59 -1.33 2.30 5.37
CA ASP A 59 -1.90 1.14 6.02
C ASP A 59 -0.76 0.40 6.75
N ASN A 60 -0.71 0.61 8.05
CA ASN A 60 0.26 -0.01 8.95
C ASN A 60 -0.32 -1.22 9.70
N SER A 61 -1.52 -1.66 9.39
CA SER A 61 -2.17 -2.82 10.02
C SER A 61 -1.41 -4.12 9.75
N MET A 62 -0.78 -4.20 8.59
CA MET A 62 0.11 -5.28 8.19
C MET A 62 1.38 -4.71 7.58
N MET A 63 2.52 -5.25 7.98
CA MET A 63 3.82 -4.91 7.40
C MET A 63 4.27 -6.03 6.45
N LEU A 64 4.96 -5.64 5.41
CA LEU A 64 5.56 -6.58 4.45
C LEU A 64 7.06 -6.68 4.71
N LEU A 65 7.57 -7.90 4.63
CA LEU A 65 9.00 -8.22 4.71
C LEU A 65 9.38 -9.02 3.47
N ALA A 66 10.27 -8.50 2.65
CA ALA A 66 10.80 -9.19 1.47
C ALA A 66 12.22 -9.66 1.76
N VAL A 67 12.42 -10.96 1.87
CA VAL A 67 13.70 -11.60 2.18
C VAL A 67 13.99 -12.73 1.21
N ASP A 68 15.27 -13.02 1.03
CA ASP A 68 15.73 -14.02 0.07
C ASP A 68 15.95 -15.37 0.76
N PHE A 69 15.53 -16.43 0.08
CA PHE A 69 15.72 -17.81 0.45
C PHE A 69 16.46 -18.58 -0.64
N PRO A 70 17.15 -19.68 -0.31
CA PRO A 70 17.69 -20.55 -1.34
C PRO A 70 16.57 -21.06 -2.26
N ALA A 71 16.78 -20.98 -3.57
CA ALA A 71 15.74 -21.35 -4.54
C ALA A 71 15.28 -22.80 -4.42
N ALA A 72 16.19 -23.71 -4.03
CA ALA A 72 15.88 -25.11 -3.86
C ALA A 72 14.78 -25.37 -2.83
N GLU A 73 14.83 -24.65 -1.71
CA GLU A 73 13.84 -24.74 -0.63
C GLU A 73 12.61 -23.91 -0.94
N ALA A 74 12.81 -22.73 -1.50
CA ALA A 74 11.72 -21.77 -1.82
C ALA A 74 10.74 -22.28 -2.86
N GLN A 75 11.13 -23.25 -3.70
CA GLN A 75 10.22 -23.93 -4.65
C GLN A 75 9.07 -24.68 -3.96
N SER A 76 9.25 -25.06 -2.71
CA SER A 76 8.22 -25.74 -1.91
C SER A 76 7.29 -24.77 -1.16
N PHE A 77 7.60 -23.48 -1.16
CA PHE A 77 6.85 -22.46 -0.44
C PHE A 77 5.61 -22.06 -1.22
N VAL A 78 4.50 -21.91 -0.50
CA VAL A 78 3.21 -21.52 -1.10
C VAL A 78 2.62 -20.31 -0.39
N ALA A 79 1.88 -19.50 -1.12
CA ALA A 79 1.16 -18.38 -0.54
C ALA A 79 0.17 -18.85 0.54
N GLY A 80 0.10 -18.13 1.65
CA GLY A 80 -0.69 -18.48 2.82
C GLY A 80 0.03 -19.38 3.84
N GLN A 81 1.21 -19.89 3.53
CA GLN A 81 2.00 -20.69 4.46
C GLN A 81 2.54 -19.85 5.61
N ALA A 82 2.54 -20.42 6.82
CA ALA A 82 3.05 -19.76 8.00
C ALA A 82 4.58 -19.59 7.95
N ALA A 83 5.04 -18.45 8.41
CA ALA A 83 6.44 -18.09 8.57
C ALA A 83 6.69 -17.51 9.95
N GLN A 84 7.89 -17.67 10.46
CA GLN A 84 8.35 -17.00 11.67
C GLN A 84 9.24 -15.83 11.26
N VAL A 85 9.02 -14.68 11.88
CA VAL A 85 9.77 -13.45 11.62
C VAL A 85 10.39 -12.96 12.91
N MET A 86 11.67 -12.69 12.87
CA MET A 86 12.47 -12.25 14.04
C MET A 86 13.02 -10.86 13.74
N PRO A 87 12.39 -9.79 14.29
CA PRO A 87 12.94 -8.44 14.20
C PRO A 87 14.27 -8.33 14.96
N ASP A 88 15.17 -7.52 14.44
CA ASP A 88 16.49 -7.27 15.01
C ASP A 88 16.46 -6.49 16.34
N THR A 89 15.38 -5.76 16.58
CA THR A 89 15.19 -4.91 17.75
C THR A 89 14.49 -5.61 18.93
N THR A 90 13.92 -6.79 18.69
CA THR A 90 13.19 -7.55 19.71
C THR A 90 13.62 -9.03 19.66
N PHE A 91 13.58 -9.70 20.84
CA PHE A 91 13.80 -11.14 20.91
C PHE A 91 12.51 -11.94 20.67
N GLU A 92 11.45 -11.29 20.25
CA GLU A 92 10.16 -11.92 20.01
C GLU A 92 10.08 -12.46 18.59
N THR A 93 9.56 -13.67 18.47
CA THR A 93 9.23 -14.24 17.16
C THR A 93 7.80 -13.89 16.80
N LEU A 94 7.62 -13.22 15.67
CA LEU A 94 6.32 -12.88 15.15
C LEU A 94 5.85 -13.91 14.13
N ASN A 95 4.53 -14.14 14.10
CA ASN A 95 3.92 -14.99 13.11
C ASN A 95 3.58 -14.17 11.86
N GLY A 96 4.13 -14.58 10.73
CA GLY A 96 3.83 -14.05 9.43
C GLY A 96 3.25 -15.13 8.51
N THR A 97 2.79 -14.71 7.35
CA THR A 97 2.33 -15.58 6.27
C THR A 97 3.00 -15.21 4.95
N ILE A 98 3.31 -16.20 4.14
CA ILE A 98 3.83 -15.97 2.79
C ILE A 98 2.74 -15.34 1.95
N ARG A 99 3.01 -14.16 1.40
CA ARG A 99 2.14 -13.47 0.45
C ARG A 99 2.45 -13.85 -0.99
N SER A 100 3.73 -13.87 -1.33
CA SER A 100 4.20 -14.25 -2.66
C SER A 100 5.63 -14.77 -2.61
N VAL A 101 5.94 -15.62 -3.58
CA VAL A 101 7.30 -16.09 -3.86
C VAL A 101 7.61 -15.65 -5.29
N SER A 102 8.63 -14.81 -5.48
CA SER A 102 9.11 -14.43 -6.81
C SER A 102 10.12 -15.44 -7.32
N GLY A 103 10.18 -15.59 -8.65
CA GLY A 103 11.05 -16.56 -9.30
C GLY A 103 12.53 -16.41 -8.94
N ALA A 104 13.29 -17.45 -9.24
CA ALA A 104 14.73 -17.48 -9.00
C ALA A 104 15.43 -16.34 -9.77
N ASP A 105 15.97 -15.38 -9.04
CA ASP A 105 16.84 -14.37 -9.63
C ASP A 105 18.29 -14.90 -9.51
N PRO A 106 19.03 -15.04 -10.62
CA PRO A 106 20.42 -15.46 -10.56
C PRO A 106 21.22 -14.33 -9.93
N ALA A 107 21.48 -14.42 -8.63
CA ALA A 107 22.41 -13.51 -7.96
C ALA A 107 23.83 -13.76 -8.52
N GLY A 108 24.25 -12.97 -9.47
CA GLY A 108 25.60 -12.71 -9.97
C GLY A 108 26.62 -13.85 -10.09
N ASP A 109 26.44 -14.92 -9.35
CA ASP A 109 27.24 -16.14 -9.36
C ASP A 109 26.30 -17.31 -9.60
N ALA A 110 26.46 -18.00 -10.71
CA ALA A 110 25.58 -19.06 -11.24
C ALA A 110 25.34 -20.26 -10.29
N SER A 111 25.97 -20.27 -9.11
CA SER A 111 25.84 -21.31 -8.11
C SER A 111 24.84 -21.02 -6.99
N LEU A 112 24.35 -19.78 -6.85
CA LEU A 112 23.39 -19.38 -5.80
C LEU A 112 22.15 -18.78 -6.44
N MET A 113 21.20 -19.64 -6.80
CA MET A 113 19.85 -19.19 -7.15
C MET A 113 19.10 -18.85 -5.85
N THR A 114 18.59 -17.63 -5.76
CA THR A 114 17.75 -17.18 -4.66
C THR A 114 16.35 -16.86 -5.15
N CYS A 115 15.36 -17.01 -4.28
CA CYS A 115 13.99 -16.55 -4.49
C CYS A 115 13.66 -15.52 -3.43
N THR A 116 13.08 -14.39 -3.81
CA THR A 116 12.57 -13.42 -2.86
C THR A 116 11.16 -13.82 -2.40
N VAL A 117 11.01 -14.00 -1.11
CA VAL A 117 9.74 -14.33 -0.46
C VAL A 117 9.23 -13.09 0.26
N THR A 118 8.04 -12.64 -0.11
CA THR A 118 7.35 -11.56 0.57
C THR A 118 6.42 -12.12 1.62
N LEU A 119 6.66 -11.75 2.87
CA LEU A 119 5.88 -12.13 4.03
C LEU A 119 4.96 -10.98 4.45
N ALA A 120 3.76 -11.30 4.88
CA ALA A 120 2.83 -10.38 5.53
C ALA A 120 2.83 -10.66 7.03
N VAL A 121 3.12 -9.65 7.83
CA VAL A 121 3.22 -9.74 9.29
C VAL A 121 2.20 -8.79 9.91
N PRO A 122 1.23 -9.28 10.70
CA PRO A 122 0.30 -8.41 11.42
C PRO A 122 1.04 -7.46 12.35
N ASN A 123 0.70 -6.18 12.30
CA ASN A 123 1.31 -5.17 13.14
C ASN A 123 0.35 -4.75 14.25
N ALA A 124 0.66 -5.11 15.47
CA ALA A 124 -0.06 -4.65 16.65
C ALA A 124 0.31 -3.20 17.08
N GLY A 125 1.08 -2.49 16.24
CA GLY A 125 1.49 -1.09 16.48
C GLY A 125 2.97 -0.92 16.83
N SER A 126 3.74 -1.99 16.94
CA SER A 126 5.17 -1.95 17.33
C SER A 126 6.14 -2.04 16.15
N LEU A 127 5.68 -2.49 14.99
CA LEU A 127 6.53 -2.64 13.81
C LEU A 127 6.61 -1.33 13.04
N THR A 128 7.82 -0.96 12.65
CA THR A 128 8.10 0.24 11.85
C THR A 128 9.01 -0.11 10.66
N THR A 129 9.07 0.77 9.68
CA THR A 129 9.95 0.61 8.52
C THR A 129 11.45 0.78 8.85
N ALA A 130 11.79 1.28 10.04
CA ALA A 130 13.17 1.39 10.50
C ALA A 130 13.76 0.06 11.01
N GLN A 131 12.90 -0.91 11.33
CA GLN A 131 13.29 -2.21 11.83
C GLN A 131 13.58 -3.16 10.67
N ALA A 132 14.65 -3.94 10.80
CA ALA A 132 14.95 -5.05 9.92
C ALA A 132 14.59 -6.36 10.61
N ALA A 133 14.36 -7.40 9.83
CA ALA A 133 14.06 -8.72 10.33
C ALA A 133 14.64 -9.80 9.42
N VAL A 134 14.86 -10.97 10.01
CA VAL A 134 15.07 -12.24 9.30
C VAL A 134 13.81 -13.08 9.39
N ALA A 135 13.67 -14.05 8.49
CA ALA A 135 12.52 -14.93 8.50
C ALA A 135 12.94 -16.40 8.44
N GLN A 136 12.05 -17.25 8.92
CA GLN A 136 12.20 -18.69 8.86
C GLN A 136 10.89 -19.32 8.36
N VAL A 137 11.00 -20.21 7.37
CA VAL A 137 9.88 -20.97 6.81
C VAL A 137 10.26 -22.45 6.82
N ASN A 138 9.44 -23.29 7.44
CA ASN A 138 9.70 -24.73 7.58
C ASN A 138 11.10 -25.09 8.13
N GLY A 139 11.65 -24.25 9.01
CA GLY A 139 13.00 -24.46 9.55
C GLY A 139 14.13 -23.93 8.67
N VAL A 140 13.83 -23.41 7.48
CA VAL A 140 14.80 -22.77 6.58
C VAL A 140 14.84 -21.27 6.90
N SER A 141 16.03 -20.74 7.19
CA SER A 141 16.21 -19.31 7.47
C SER A 141 16.47 -18.52 6.18
N SER A 142 16.03 -17.25 6.18
CA SER A 142 16.37 -16.32 5.11
C SER A 142 17.87 -16.08 5.04
N LEU A 143 18.37 -15.81 3.83
CA LEU A 143 19.78 -15.54 3.55
C LEU A 143 20.20 -14.12 3.96
N ASN A 144 19.24 -13.21 4.03
CA ASN A 144 19.45 -11.81 4.37
C ASN A 144 18.42 -11.35 5.40
N SER A 145 18.66 -10.17 5.96
CA SER A 145 17.67 -9.37 6.67
C SER A 145 17.15 -8.28 5.75
N ALA A 146 15.91 -7.86 5.93
CA ALA A 146 15.31 -6.76 5.19
C ALA A 146 14.46 -5.88 6.12
N HIS A 147 14.25 -4.64 5.71
CA HIS A 147 13.39 -3.71 6.42
C HIS A 147 11.92 -4.00 6.12
N PHE A 148 11.07 -3.74 7.12
CA PHE A 148 9.64 -3.77 6.90
C PHE A 148 9.19 -2.62 6.00
N THR A 149 8.16 -2.88 5.21
CA THR A 149 7.48 -1.89 4.37
C THR A 149 5.99 -1.89 4.66
N TYR A 150 5.30 -0.77 4.39
CA TYR A 150 3.86 -0.71 4.53
C TYR A 150 3.17 -1.56 3.47
N GLN A 151 2.03 -2.15 3.82
CA GLN A 151 1.23 -2.90 2.86
C GLN A 151 0.70 -2.00 1.76
N ARG A 152 0.28 -0.78 2.11
CA ARG A 152 -0.19 0.26 1.20
C ARG A 152 0.21 1.63 1.72
N GLU A 153 0.57 2.48 0.79
CA GLU A 153 0.75 3.90 1.01
C GLU A 153 0.04 4.65 -0.13
N GLU A 154 -0.74 5.64 0.21
CA GLU A 154 -1.44 6.47 -0.75
C GLU A 154 -1.13 7.94 -0.49
N THR A 155 -0.69 8.62 -1.53
CA THR A 155 -0.57 10.07 -1.53
C THR A 155 -1.87 10.68 -2.00
N VAL A 156 -2.53 11.39 -1.11
CA VAL A 156 -3.80 12.07 -1.39
C VAL A 156 -3.49 13.43 -1.98
N VAL A 157 -4.08 13.71 -3.13
CA VAL A 157 -3.88 14.97 -3.87
C VAL A 157 -5.18 15.76 -3.96
N ALA A 158 -5.07 17.07 -4.05
CA ALA A 158 -6.22 17.94 -4.28
C ALA A 158 -6.79 17.70 -5.69
N ALA A 159 -8.07 17.43 -5.79
CA ALA A 159 -8.76 17.22 -7.07
C ALA A 159 -8.96 18.54 -7.84
N ALA A 160 -9.08 19.66 -7.14
CA ALA A 160 -9.28 21.01 -7.69
C ALA A 160 -8.43 22.03 -6.94
N SER A 161 -8.18 23.17 -7.57
CA SER A 161 -7.55 24.30 -6.91
C SER A 161 -8.57 25.02 -6.02
N GLY A 162 -8.13 25.46 -4.85
CA GLY A 162 -9.00 26.12 -3.87
C GLY A 162 -8.27 26.47 -2.60
N THR A 163 -9.03 26.77 -1.57
CA THR A 163 -8.51 27.00 -0.21
C THR A 163 -8.98 25.85 0.69
N VAL A 164 -8.07 25.33 1.51
CA VAL A 164 -8.38 24.26 2.47
C VAL A 164 -9.31 24.83 3.55
N SER A 165 -10.49 24.23 3.70
CA SER A 165 -11.39 24.45 4.84
C SER A 165 -11.30 23.26 5.80
N GLU A 166 -11.77 23.42 7.01
CA GLU A 166 -11.86 22.31 7.98
C GLU A 166 -12.79 21.21 7.49
#